data_50b666543fd78cd1e1aaa0668fd6eeaa
#
_entry.id   50b666543fd78cd1e1aaa0668fd6eeaa
#
_cell.length_a   1.000
_cell.length_b   1.000
_cell.length_c   1.000
_cell.angle_alpha   90.00
_cell.angle_beta   90.00
_cell.angle_gamma   90.00
#
_symmetry.space_group_name_H-M   'P 1'
#
loop_
_entity.id
_entity.type
_entity.pdbx_description
1 polymer ?
#
loop_
_entity_poly.entity_id
_entity_poly.type
_entity_poly.pdbx_seq_one_letter_code
_entity_poly.pdbx_strand_id
1 'polypeptide(L)'
;MILTKRQPVSVGEMITEEFMVPLEINQGQLASAMGVSRRTVNELCTGKRSITVDTALMLAKVFGNTPNFWLNLQQRNDLWTALHSPKRMKKIERVRPIREATA
;
A
#
# COMPACT_ATOMS: atom_id res chain seq x y z
N MET A 1 -14.25 -9.57 3.27
CA MET A 1 -13.67 -8.75 2.19
C MET A 1 -13.81 -9.49 0.87
N ILE A 2 -14.37 -8.83 -0.10
CA ILE A 2 -14.50 -9.41 -1.44
C ILE A 2 -13.19 -9.15 -2.18
N LEU A 3 -12.51 -10.24 -2.55
CA LEU A 3 -11.28 -10.14 -3.31
C LEU A 3 -11.61 -10.20 -4.79
N THR A 4 -11.25 -9.17 -5.50
CA THR A 4 -11.47 -9.11 -6.94
C THR A 4 -10.31 -9.76 -7.67
N LYS A 5 -10.57 -10.24 -8.88
CA LYS A 5 -9.51 -10.77 -9.73
C LYS A 5 -8.61 -9.64 -10.25
N ARG A 6 -9.13 -8.42 -10.25
CA ARG A 6 -8.39 -7.25 -10.72
C ARG A 6 -7.48 -6.74 -9.61
N GLN A 7 -6.27 -6.39 -9.98
CA GLN A 7 -5.34 -5.78 -9.05
C GLN A 7 -5.90 -4.46 -8.55
N PRO A 8 -5.88 -4.21 -7.24
CA PRO A 8 -6.31 -2.91 -6.71
C PRO A 8 -5.35 -1.81 -7.15
N VAL A 9 -5.82 -0.57 -7.08
CA VAL A 9 -4.97 0.60 -7.34
C VAL A 9 -3.75 0.50 -6.43
N SER A 10 -2.56 0.71 -6.99
CA SER A 10 -1.34 0.66 -6.20
C SER A 10 -1.20 1.91 -5.34
N VAL A 11 -0.38 1.81 -4.29
CA VAL A 11 -0.08 2.95 -3.43
C VAL A 11 0.57 4.07 -4.25
N GLY A 12 1.50 3.70 -5.14
CA GLY A 12 2.19 4.69 -5.98
C GLY A 12 1.24 5.42 -6.92
N GLU A 13 0.31 4.71 -7.55
CA GLU A 13 -0.69 5.32 -8.40
C GLU A 13 -1.62 6.24 -7.60
N MET A 14 -2.02 5.81 -6.41
CA MET A 14 -2.87 6.62 -5.54
C MET A 14 -2.17 7.93 -5.19
N ILE A 15 -0.92 7.86 -4.74
CA ILE A 15 -0.15 9.06 -4.39
C ILE A 15 -0.02 9.98 -5.61
N THR A 16 0.36 9.43 -6.75
CA THR A 16 0.65 10.22 -7.95
C THR A 16 -0.62 10.79 -8.58
N GLU A 17 -1.56 9.91 -8.91
CA GLU A 17 -2.72 10.29 -9.74
C GLU A 17 -3.81 11.00 -8.95
N GLU A 18 -4.03 10.60 -7.71
CA GLU A 18 -5.16 11.11 -6.94
C GLU A 18 -4.78 12.28 -6.03
N PHE A 19 -3.50 12.45 -5.72
CA PHE A 19 -3.06 13.50 -4.82
C PHE A 19 -2.05 14.46 -5.44
N MET A 20 -0.95 13.94 -6.01
CA MET A 20 0.09 14.82 -6.54
C MET A 20 -0.35 15.58 -7.78
N VAL A 21 -0.98 14.90 -8.74
CA VAL A 21 -1.45 15.53 -9.97
C VAL A 21 -2.51 16.60 -9.68
N PRO A 22 -3.59 16.30 -8.92
CA PRO A 22 -4.59 17.33 -8.62
C PRO A 22 -4.03 18.53 -7.84
N LEU A 23 -3.04 18.30 -6.97
CA LEU A 23 -2.44 19.35 -6.17
C LEU A 23 -1.29 20.06 -6.89
N GLU A 24 -0.94 19.59 -8.07
CA GLU A 24 0.14 20.16 -8.90
C GLU A 24 1.47 20.21 -8.13
N ILE A 25 1.78 19.15 -7.38
CA ILE A 25 3.05 19.05 -6.65
C ILE A 25 3.92 17.97 -7.27
N ASN A 26 5.24 18.16 -7.15
CA ASN A 26 6.22 17.19 -7.61
C ASN A 26 6.76 16.38 -6.42
N GLN A 27 7.60 15.39 -6.72
CA GLN A 27 8.18 14.52 -5.70
C GLN A 27 9.04 15.27 -4.68
N GLY A 28 9.76 16.29 -5.13
CA GLY A 28 10.57 17.10 -4.23
C GLY A 28 9.73 17.86 -3.22
N GLN A 29 8.61 18.42 -3.68
CA GLN A 29 7.68 19.13 -2.82
C GLN A 29 7.03 18.20 -1.80
N LEU A 30 6.63 17.01 -2.25
CA LEU A 30 6.05 16.02 -1.34
C LEU A 30 7.09 15.56 -0.31
N ALA A 31 8.31 15.29 -0.75
CA ALA A 31 9.38 14.89 0.15
C ALA A 31 9.64 15.94 1.23
N SER A 32 9.67 17.20 0.82
CA SER A 32 9.86 18.31 1.75
C SER A 32 8.72 18.38 2.77
N ALA A 33 7.47 18.23 2.31
CA ALA A 33 6.31 18.25 3.19
C ALA A 33 6.31 17.09 4.18
N MET A 34 6.76 15.92 3.75
CA MET A 34 6.83 14.73 4.60
C MET A 34 8.05 14.71 5.51
N GLY A 35 9.08 15.50 5.20
CA GLY A 35 10.32 15.47 5.94
C GLY A 35 11.16 14.25 5.62
N VAL A 36 11.09 13.75 4.39
CA VAL A 36 11.88 12.60 3.92
C VAL A 36 12.66 12.96 2.67
N SER A 37 13.52 12.06 2.22
CA SER A 37 14.29 12.29 1.01
C SER A 37 13.41 12.14 -0.24
N ARG A 38 13.81 12.79 -1.33
CA ARG A 38 13.13 12.64 -2.61
C ARG A 38 13.18 11.20 -3.10
N ARG A 39 14.27 10.49 -2.78
CA ARG A 39 14.40 9.08 -3.12
C ARG A 39 13.31 8.25 -2.45
N THR A 40 13.01 8.53 -1.18
CA THR A 40 11.95 7.85 -0.45
C THR A 40 10.61 8.01 -1.15
N VAL A 41 10.28 9.24 -1.56
CA VAL A 41 9.04 9.51 -2.29
C VAL A 41 9.03 8.77 -3.64
N ASN A 42 10.14 8.80 -4.37
CA ASN A 42 10.24 8.10 -5.64
C ASN A 42 9.98 6.61 -5.46
N GLU A 43 10.59 6.01 -4.42
CA GLU A 43 10.39 4.58 -4.14
C GLU A 43 8.96 4.25 -3.76
N LEU A 44 8.29 5.13 -3.04
CA LEU A 44 6.87 4.97 -2.74
C LEU A 44 6.02 5.01 -4.01
N CYS A 45 6.32 5.95 -4.89
CA CYS A 45 5.58 6.13 -6.13
C CYS A 45 5.82 5.00 -7.14
N THR A 46 6.99 4.37 -7.10
CA THR A 46 7.34 3.30 -8.05
C THR A 46 7.12 1.90 -7.49
N GLY A 47 6.60 1.79 -6.28
CA GLY A 47 6.31 0.49 -5.66
C GLY A 47 7.53 -0.22 -5.09
N LYS A 48 8.67 0.46 -5.00
CA LYS A 48 9.89 -0.14 -4.45
C LYS A 48 9.96 -0.05 -2.93
N ARG A 49 9.05 0.66 -2.32
CA ARG A 49 8.99 0.83 -0.86
C ARG A 49 7.55 0.72 -0.41
N SER A 50 7.31 -0.12 0.59
CA SER A 50 5.98 -0.28 1.17
C SER A 50 5.65 0.83 2.15
N ILE A 51 4.36 1.06 2.35
CA ILE A 51 3.89 2.01 3.36
C ILE A 51 4.10 1.41 4.75
N THR A 52 4.82 2.12 5.59
CA THR A 52 4.96 1.80 7.02
C THR A 52 3.98 2.65 7.81
N VAL A 53 3.85 2.35 9.09
CA VAL A 53 3.00 3.16 9.98
C VAL A 53 3.44 4.63 9.96
N ASP A 54 4.74 4.88 10.06
CA ASP A 54 5.26 6.24 10.04
C ASP A 54 4.94 6.95 8.73
N THR A 55 5.14 6.27 7.61
CA THR A 55 4.83 6.84 6.29
C THR A 55 3.35 7.13 6.15
N ALA A 56 2.50 6.23 6.64
CA ALA A 56 1.05 6.44 6.61
C ALA A 56 0.64 7.68 7.42
N LEU A 57 1.26 7.85 8.57
CA LEU A 57 1.01 9.03 9.41
C LEU A 57 1.44 10.32 8.70
N MET A 58 2.60 10.28 8.04
CA MET A 58 3.10 11.43 7.28
C MET A 58 2.18 11.79 6.12
N LEU A 59 1.79 10.79 5.33
CA LEU A 59 0.91 11.01 4.18
C LEU A 59 -0.46 11.52 4.62
N ALA A 60 -0.99 10.96 5.69
CA ALA A 60 -2.28 11.40 6.22
C ALA A 60 -2.24 12.87 6.63
N LYS A 61 -1.15 13.29 7.24
CA LYS A 61 -0.98 14.67 7.67
C LYS A 61 -0.83 15.61 6.48
N VAL A 62 -0.04 15.21 5.49
CA VAL A 62 0.18 16.05 4.29
C VAL A 62 -1.10 16.19 3.47
N PHE A 63 -1.83 15.11 3.28
CA PHE A 63 -3.01 15.12 2.41
C PHE A 63 -4.34 15.28 3.13
N GLY A 64 -4.32 15.32 4.45
CA GLY A 64 -5.53 15.57 5.22
C GLY A 64 -6.51 14.40 5.29
N ASN A 65 -6.00 13.18 5.18
CA ASN A 65 -6.81 11.99 5.34
C ASN A 65 -6.33 11.18 6.54
N THR A 66 -6.67 9.90 6.63
CA THR A 66 -6.34 9.07 7.79
C THR A 66 -5.19 8.11 7.47
N PRO A 67 -4.37 7.73 8.48
CA PRO A 67 -3.33 6.74 8.27
C PRO A 67 -3.90 5.41 7.79
N ASN A 68 -5.09 5.04 8.27
CA ASN A 68 -5.72 3.78 7.87
C ASN A 68 -6.02 3.72 6.38
N PHE A 69 -6.31 4.86 5.75
CA PHE A 69 -6.49 4.90 4.30
C PHE A 69 -5.27 4.31 3.59
N TRP A 70 -4.09 4.75 3.98
CA TRP A 70 -2.83 4.32 3.37
C TRP A 70 -2.46 2.90 3.75
N LEU A 71 -2.62 2.54 5.02
CA LEU A 71 -2.30 1.19 5.50
C LEU A 71 -3.24 0.15 4.89
N ASN A 72 -4.53 0.47 4.78
CA ASN A 72 -5.50 -0.44 4.18
C ASN A 72 -5.21 -0.65 2.68
N LEU A 73 -4.81 0.41 1.98
CA LEU A 73 -4.46 0.31 0.58
C LEU A 73 -3.23 -0.58 0.38
N GLN A 74 -2.21 -0.40 1.21
CA GLN A 74 -1.02 -1.24 1.17
C GLN A 74 -1.37 -2.70 1.46
N GLN A 75 -2.15 -2.93 2.51
CA GLN A 75 -2.56 -4.28 2.90
C GLN A 75 -3.35 -4.96 1.79
N ARG A 76 -4.25 -4.25 1.14
CA ARG A 76 -5.05 -4.78 0.05
C ARG A 76 -4.16 -5.22 -1.11
N ASN A 77 -3.16 -4.41 -1.44
CA ASN A 77 -2.21 -4.74 -2.50
C ASN A 77 -1.34 -5.94 -2.12
N ASP A 78 -0.88 -5.98 -0.87
CA ASP A 78 -0.06 -7.09 -0.38
C ASP A 78 -0.84 -8.40 -0.40
N LEU A 79 -2.10 -8.35 0.01
CA LEU A 79 -2.97 -9.53 0.02
C LEU A 79 -3.23 -10.02 -1.41
N TRP A 80 -3.53 -9.10 -2.32
CA TRP A 80 -3.74 -9.47 -3.71
C TRP A 80 -2.50 -10.14 -4.31
N THR A 81 -1.31 -9.58 -4.05
CA THR A 81 -0.05 -10.13 -4.53
C THR A 81 0.20 -11.53 -3.99
N ALA A 82 -0.04 -11.73 -2.69
CA ALA A 82 0.13 -13.03 -2.06
C ALA A 82 -0.81 -14.07 -2.66
N LEU A 83 -2.09 -13.71 -2.81
CA LEU A 83 -3.10 -14.62 -3.34
C LEU A 83 -2.86 -14.99 -4.80
N HIS A 84 -2.18 -14.12 -5.55
CA HIS A 84 -1.86 -14.37 -6.95
C HIS A 84 -0.44 -14.90 -7.15
N SER A 85 0.22 -15.32 -6.06
CA SER A 85 1.52 -15.97 -6.13
C SER A 85 1.35 -17.48 -5.93
N PRO A 86 1.44 -18.29 -6.99
CA PRO A 86 1.28 -19.75 -6.85
C PRO A 86 2.25 -20.37 -5.85
N LYS A 87 3.48 -19.86 -5.81
CA LYS A 87 4.50 -20.37 -4.90
C LYS A 87 4.11 -20.12 -3.43
N ARG A 88 3.65 -18.91 -3.13
CA ARG A 88 3.24 -18.58 -1.77
C ARG A 88 1.98 -19.34 -1.37
N MET A 89 1.00 -19.40 -2.26
CA MET A 89 -0.27 -20.06 -1.99
C MET A 89 -0.11 -21.55 -1.81
N LYS A 90 0.77 -22.18 -2.59
CA LYS A 90 1.07 -23.61 -2.44
C LYS A 90 1.53 -23.94 -1.04
N LYS A 91 2.37 -23.08 -0.46
CA LYS A 91 2.86 -23.25 0.90
C LYS A 91 1.76 -23.00 1.93
N ILE A 92 0.97 -21.96 1.71
CA ILE A 92 -0.09 -21.56 2.66
C ILE A 92 -1.21 -22.60 2.68
N GLU A 93 -1.55 -23.18 1.53
CA GLU A 93 -2.59 -24.20 1.43
C GLU A 93 -2.28 -25.48 2.21
N ARG A 94 -1.00 -25.68 2.56
CA ARG A 94 -0.58 -26.82 3.39
C ARG A 94 -0.83 -26.58 4.87
N VAL A 95 -1.09 -25.33 5.26
CA VAL A 95 -1.35 -25.00 6.65
C VAL A 95 -2.68 -25.60 7.07
N ARG A 96 -2.72 -26.28 8.21
CA ARG A 96 -3.91 -26.91 8.74
C ARG A 96 -4.32 -26.19 10.02
N PRO A 97 -5.61 -26.02 10.25
CA PRO A 97 -6.07 -25.51 11.54
C PRO A 97 -5.71 -26.50 12.65
N ILE A 98 -5.40 -25.97 13.81
CA ILE A 98 -5.08 -26.80 14.98
C ILE A 98 -6.29 -27.69 15.32
N ARG A 99 -7.49 -27.15 15.15
CA ARG A 99 -8.73 -27.87 15.34
C ARG A 99 -9.54 -27.70 14.07
N GLU A 100 -10.01 -28.82 13.50
CA GLU A 100 -10.85 -28.71 12.32
C GLU A 100 -12.10 -27.95 12.67
N ALA A 101 -12.48 -27.05 11.74
CA ALA A 101 -13.66 -26.25 11.94
C ALA A 101 -14.86 -27.17 12.04
N THR A 102 -15.42 -27.19 13.21
CA THR A 102 -16.66 -27.92 13.47
C THR A 102 -17.83 -27.04 13.17
N ALA A 103 -17.58 -26.03 12.48
CA ALA A 103 -18.51 -24.93 12.26
C ALA A 103 -19.90 -25.22 12.51
#